data_3ab1a3060514e6cc7b16ea00e234d57a
#
_entry.id   3ab1a3060514e6cc7b16ea00e234d57a
#
_cell.length_a   1.000
_cell.length_b   1.000
_cell.length_c   1.000
_cell.angle_alpha   90.00
_cell.angle_beta   90.00
_cell.angle_gamma   90.00
#
_symmetry.space_group_name_H-M   'P 1'
#
loop_
_entity.id
_entity.type
_entity.pdbx_description
1 polymer ?
#
loop_
_entity_poly.entity_id
_entity_poly.type
_entity_poly.pdbx_seq_one_letter_code
_entity_poly.pdbx_strand_id
1 'polypeptide(L)'
;MRREGSPWTGVAVVALKELSDHLSSARMRVIEWLIVLTAFAALYGAIDTLRQNTAEDPFLLLRLFTVDRSPLPSFIAILGFLIPLMAIGLGFDAVNGEHNRRTLSRILAQPIYRDALLAGKFLAGLGAIALSMTALWLLVVGLGLVFLGVPPGGEEIVRSIGFLLLAILYGAVWLALAILLSILFR
;
A
#
# COMPACT_ATOMS: atom_id res chain seq x y z
N MET A 1 11.06 -9.50 -37.44
CA MET A 1 10.78 -8.06 -37.23
C MET A 1 11.65 -7.58 -36.07
N ARG A 2 12.60 -6.68 -36.32
CA ARG A 2 13.33 -5.99 -35.23
C ARG A 2 12.34 -5.08 -34.51
N ARG A 3 12.16 -5.28 -33.21
CA ARG A 3 11.42 -4.34 -32.38
C ARG A 3 12.27 -3.09 -32.25
N GLU A 4 11.92 -2.04 -32.99
CA GLU A 4 12.57 -0.74 -32.87
C GLU A 4 11.97 -0.03 -31.65
N GLY A 5 12.85 0.39 -30.71
CA GLY A 5 12.48 1.13 -29.52
C GLY A 5 13.20 0.67 -28.25
N SER A 6 13.13 1.48 -27.22
CA SER A 6 13.66 1.16 -25.89
C SER A 6 12.85 0.05 -25.24
N PRO A 7 13.48 -0.91 -24.49
CA PRO A 7 12.78 -1.89 -23.68
C PRO A 7 11.76 -1.29 -22.70
N TRP A 8 11.95 -0.03 -22.34
CA TRP A 8 11.09 0.73 -21.45
C TRP A 8 9.91 1.44 -22.14
N THR A 9 9.84 1.37 -23.47
CA THR A 9 8.72 1.95 -24.21
C THR A 9 7.44 1.22 -23.84
N GLY A 10 6.46 1.97 -23.37
CA GLY A 10 5.16 1.43 -22.94
C GLY A 10 5.01 1.16 -21.45
N VAL A 11 6.08 1.15 -20.63
CA VAL A 11 5.99 0.93 -19.17
C VAL A 11 5.01 1.90 -18.52
N ALA A 12 5.12 3.19 -18.83
CA ALA A 12 4.24 4.21 -18.24
C ALA A 12 2.78 4.00 -18.64
N VAL A 13 2.51 3.65 -19.90
CA VAL A 13 1.16 3.39 -20.39
C VAL A 13 0.55 2.18 -19.68
N VAL A 14 1.32 1.09 -19.56
CA VAL A 14 0.89 -0.11 -18.83
C VAL A 14 0.67 0.24 -17.35
N ALA A 15 1.62 0.93 -16.72
CA ALA A 15 1.53 1.28 -15.30
C ALA A 15 0.30 2.14 -14.99
N LEU A 16 0.03 3.17 -15.79
CA LEU A 16 -1.14 4.04 -15.59
C LEU A 16 -2.46 3.31 -15.81
N LYS A 17 -2.52 2.48 -16.84
CA LYS A 17 -3.72 1.66 -17.12
C LYS A 17 -3.97 0.68 -15.97
N GLU A 18 -2.98 -0.10 -15.56
CA GLU A 18 -3.11 -1.08 -14.48
C GLU A 18 -3.39 -0.39 -13.13
N LEU A 19 -2.78 0.77 -12.85
CA LEU A 19 -3.07 1.55 -11.65
C LEU A 19 -4.54 1.98 -11.61
N SER A 20 -5.07 2.48 -12.73
CA SER A 20 -6.50 2.83 -12.84
C SER A 20 -7.40 1.62 -12.59
N ASP A 21 -7.05 0.46 -13.16
CA ASP A 21 -7.78 -0.79 -12.96
C ASP A 21 -7.74 -1.25 -11.49
N HIS A 22 -6.59 -1.13 -10.81
CA HIS A 22 -6.47 -1.44 -9.40
C HIS A 22 -7.36 -0.53 -8.53
N LEU A 23 -7.25 0.79 -8.69
CA LEU A 23 -8.00 1.76 -7.89
C LEU A 23 -9.52 1.67 -8.10
N SER A 24 -9.97 1.28 -9.30
CA SER A 24 -11.39 1.10 -9.60
C SER A 24 -11.94 -0.28 -9.23
N SER A 25 -11.07 -1.24 -8.87
CA SER A 25 -11.48 -2.62 -8.60
C SER A 25 -12.29 -2.75 -7.30
N ALA A 26 -13.30 -3.63 -7.32
CA ALA A 26 -14.08 -3.93 -6.12
C ALA A 26 -13.21 -4.55 -5.00
N ARG A 27 -12.21 -5.36 -5.38
CA ARG A 27 -11.25 -5.98 -4.48
C ARG A 27 -10.46 -4.93 -3.70
N MET A 28 -9.91 -3.94 -4.40
CA MET A 28 -9.15 -2.87 -3.78
C MET A 28 -10.01 -2.07 -2.81
N ARG A 29 -11.22 -1.69 -3.20
CA ARG A 29 -12.18 -0.98 -2.33
C ARG A 29 -12.46 -1.74 -1.04
N VAL A 30 -12.67 -3.06 -1.10
CA VAL A 30 -12.89 -3.88 0.11
C VAL A 30 -11.67 -3.85 1.04
N ILE A 31 -10.46 -4.00 0.47
CA ILE A 31 -9.22 -3.96 1.26
C ILE A 31 -9.02 -2.58 1.87
N GLU A 32 -9.24 -1.49 1.12
CA GLU A 32 -9.13 -0.13 1.62
C GLU A 32 -10.13 0.15 2.76
N TRP A 33 -11.39 -0.25 2.61
CA TRP A 33 -12.36 -0.13 3.69
C TRP A 33 -11.95 -0.90 4.94
N LEU A 34 -11.42 -2.10 4.79
CA LEU A 34 -10.93 -2.90 5.90
C LEU A 34 -9.75 -2.21 6.60
N ILE A 35 -8.80 -1.65 5.86
CA ILE A 35 -7.67 -0.90 6.38
C ILE A 35 -8.15 0.36 7.13
N VAL A 36 -9.06 1.13 6.53
CA VAL A 36 -9.60 2.36 7.12
C VAL A 36 -10.36 2.06 8.41
N LEU A 37 -11.24 1.06 8.41
CA LEU A 37 -12.00 0.68 9.61
C LEU A 37 -11.10 0.21 10.75
N THR A 38 -10.09 -0.60 10.45
CA THR A 38 -9.14 -1.07 11.47
C THR A 38 -8.24 0.07 11.97
N ALA A 39 -7.89 1.02 11.09
CA ALA A 39 -7.17 2.22 11.49
C ALA A 39 -7.98 3.08 12.47
N PHE A 40 -9.28 3.30 12.18
CA PHE A 40 -10.16 4.02 13.10
C PHE A 40 -10.28 3.32 14.45
N ALA A 41 -10.43 2.01 14.48
CA ALA A 41 -10.52 1.25 15.73
C ALA A 41 -9.23 1.36 16.57
N ALA A 42 -8.06 1.21 15.92
CA ALA A 42 -6.76 1.33 16.59
C ALA A 42 -6.50 2.76 17.09
N LEU A 43 -6.81 3.77 16.28
CA LEU A 43 -6.68 5.18 16.66
C LEU A 43 -7.60 5.55 17.81
N TYR A 44 -8.86 5.10 17.80
CA TYR A 44 -9.78 5.37 18.90
C TYR A 44 -9.25 4.83 20.24
N GLY A 45 -8.72 3.59 20.23
CA GLY A 45 -8.07 3.01 21.40
C GLY A 45 -6.83 3.78 21.84
N ALA A 46 -5.96 4.17 20.90
CA ALA A 46 -4.74 4.91 21.18
C ALA A 46 -5.02 6.33 21.73
N ILE A 47 -5.97 7.06 21.13
CA ILE A 47 -6.33 8.43 21.56
C ILE A 47 -6.85 8.43 22.99
N ASP A 48 -7.72 7.49 23.35
CA ASP A 48 -8.26 7.40 24.71
C ASP A 48 -7.15 7.12 25.75
N THR A 49 -6.23 6.22 25.42
CA THR A 49 -5.05 5.93 26.26
C THR A 49 -4.12 7.13 26.41
N LEU A 50 -3.87 7.86 25.34
CA LEU A 50 -2.99 9.01 25.33
C LEU A 50 -3.59 10.21 26.08
N ARG A 51 -4.89 10.46 25.97
CA ARG A 51 -5.58 11.52 26.74
C ARG A 51 -5.47 11.34 28.25
N GLN A 52 -5.39 10.12 28.72
CA GLN A 52 -5.24 9.81 30.14
C GLN A 52 -3.80 9.99 30.64
N ASN A 53 -2.80 9.98 29.74
CA ASN A 53 -1.37 9.96 30.08
C ASN A 53 -0.56 11.13 29.47
N THR A 54 -1.22 12.20 29.01
CA THR A 54 -0.67 13.20 28.07
C THR A 54 0.40 14.13 28.65
N ALA A 55 0.64 14.12 29.96
CA ALA A 55 1.36 15.25 30.60
C ALA A 55 2.87 15.37 30.28
N GLU A 56 3.55 14.33 29.76
CA GLU A 56 5.03 14.35 29.66
C GLU A 56 5.65 13.66 28.44
N ASP A 57 4.89 13.28 27.40
CA ASP A 57 5.47 12.50 26.31
C ASP A 57 5.86 13.39 25.12
N PRO A 58 7.16 13.44 24.77
CA PRO A 58 7.64 14.30 23.67
C PRO A 58 7.25 13.76 22.26
N PHE A 59 6.71 12.53 22.14
CA PHE A 59 6.44 11.86 20.86
C PHE A 59 4.99 11.35 20.76
N LEU A 60 4.02 12.19 21.05
CA LEU A 60 2.59 11.85 21.08
C LEU A 60 2.07 11.32 19.74
N LEU A 61 2.50 11.93 18.62
CA LEU A 61 2.09 11.48 17.29
C LEU A 61 2.59 10.06 16.98
N LEU A 62 3.85 9.76 17.31
CA LEU A 62 4.42 8.44 17.06
C LEU A 62 3.76 7.36 17.93
N ARG A 63 3.28 7.72 19.11
CA ARG A 63 2.51 6.81 19.95
C ARG A 63 1.18 6.38 19.34
N LEU A 64 0.54 7.23 18.52
CA LEU A 64 -0.67 6.82 17.79
C LEU A 64 -0.46 5.57 16.92
N PHE A 65 0.77 5.38 16.42
CA PHE A 65 1.11 4.23 15.61
C PHE A 65 1.49 2.99 16.43
N THR A 66 2.02 3.19 17.65
CA THR A 66 2.68 2.12 18.43
C THR A 66 1.93 1.67 19.66
N VAL A 67 1.04 2.51 20.22
CA VAL A 67 0.27 2.15 21.42
C VAL A 67 -0.74 1.05 21.09
N ASP A 68 -0.74 0.00 21.91
CA ASP A 68 -1.75 -1.04 21.91
C ASP A 68 -2.71 -0.84 23.10
N ARG A 69 -3.93 -1.30 22.94
CA ARG A 69 -4.96 -1.34 24.00
C ARG A 69 -5.64 -2.69 23.95
N SER A 70 -5.39 -3.51 24.93
CA SER A 70 -6.07 -4.82 25.01
C SER A 70 -7.59 -4.69 24.91
N PRO A 71 -8.28 -5.43 24.03
CA PRO A 71 -7.76 -6.50 23.16
C PRO A 71 -7.26 -6.05 21.77
N LEU A 72 -7.19 -4.75 21.48
CA LEU A 72 -6.81 -4.22 20.17
C LEU A 72 -5.28 -4.10 20.05
N PRO A 73 -4.67 -4.67 19.00
CA PRO A 73 -3.27 -4.50 18.71
C PRO A 73 -2.95 -3.07 18.24
N SER A 74 -1.69 -2.68 18.31
CA SER A 74 -1.24 -1.38 17.81
C SER A 74 -1.48 -1.24 16.30
N PHE A 75 -1.59 0.01 15.84
CA PHE A 75 -1.78 0.30 14.42
C PHE A 75 -0.68 -0.31 13.54
N ILE A 76 0.59 -0.25 13.98
CA ILE A 76 1.71 -0.89 13.27
C ILE A 76 1.52 -2.41 13.14
N ALA A 77 1.07 -3.08 14.20
CA ALA A 77 0.85 -4.52 14.17
C ALA A 77 -0.24 -4.91 13.16
N ILE A 78 -1.32 -4.11 13.10
CA ILE A 78 -2.39 -4.29 12.12
C ILE A 78 -1.86 -4.10 10.69
N LEU A 79 -1.09 -3.04 10.44
CA LEU A 79 -0.50 -2.79 9.13
C LEU A 79 0.49 -3.88 8.71
N GLY A 80 1.25 -4.44 9.66
CA GLY A 80 2.16 -5.55 9.41
C GLY A 80 1.47 -6.77 8.78
N PHE A 81 0.17 -6.95 9.06
CA PHE A 81 -0.66 -8.00 8.47
C PHE A 81 -1.40 -7.53 7.21
N LEU A 82 -1.97 -6.32 7.21
CA LEU A 82 -2.82 -5.84 6.13
C LEU A 82 -2.02 -5.44 4.87
N ILE A 83 -0.79 -4.94 5.02
CA ILE A 83 0.06 -4.60 3.86
C ILE A 83 0.37 -5.83 3.00
N PRO A 84 0.84 -6.97 3.55
CA PRO A 84 0.97 -8.22 2.79
C PRO A 84 -0.33 -8.66 2.11
N LEU A 85 -1.45 -8.60 2.83
CA LEU A 85 -2.75 -8.97 2.28
C LEU A 85 -3.12 -8.11 1.06
N MET A 86 -2.91 -6.80 1.15
CA MET A 86 -3.13 -5.87 0.04
C MET A 86 -2.20 -6.17 -1.13
N ALA A 87 -0.90 -6.34 -0.87
CA ALA A 87 0.10 -6.62 -1.89
C ALA A 87 -0.17 -7.94 -2.63
N ILE A 88 -0.54 -8.99 -1.88
CA ILE A 88 -0.97 -10.27 -2.46
C ILE A 88 -2.23 -10.07 -3.29
N GLY A 89 -3.24 -9.36 -2.76
CA GLY A 89 -4.48 -9.06 -3.47
C GLY A 89 -4.28 -8.33 -4.80
N LEU A 90 -3.25 -7.49 -4.91
CA LEU A 90 -2.88 -6.78 -6.13
C LEU A 90 -2.06 -7.65 -7.10
N GLY A 91 -1.17 -8.52 -6.57
CA GLY A 91 -0.16 -9.22 -7.36
C GLY A 91 -0.53 -10.63 -7.81
N PHE A 92 -1.37 -11.37 -7.05
CA PHE A 92 -1.56 -12.81 -7.28
C PHE A 92 -2.20 -13.15 -8.64
N ASP A 93 -3.04 -12.27 -9.17
CA ASP A 93 -3.79 -12.45 -10.43
C ASP A 93 -3.18 -11.63 -11.58
N ALA A 94 -2.04 -10.97 -11.34
CA ALA A 94 -1.46 -10.02 -12.29
C ALA A 94 -1.07 -10.65 -13.64
N VAL A 95 -0.62 -11.90 -13.65
CA VAL A 95 -0.25 -12.64 -14.87
C VAL A 95 -1.18 -13.83 -15.11
N ASN A 96 -1.49 -14.59 -14.07
CA ASN A 96 -2.35 -15.76 -14.16
C ASN A 96 -3.78 -15.41 -14.60
N GLY A 97 -4.31 -14.27 -14.16
CA GLY A 97 -5.64 -13.80 -14.58
C GLY A 97 -5.73 -13.52 -16.07
N GLU A 98 -4.70 -12.92 -16.66
CA GLU A 98 -4.64 -12.68 -18.11
C GLU A 98 -4.49 -13.99 -18.91
N HIS A 99 -3.76 -14.96 -18.37
CA HIS A 99 -3.63 -16.28 -18.96
C HIS A 99 -4.98 -17.01 -18.99
N ASN A 100 -5.68 -17.06 -17.86
CA ASN A 100 -6.98 -17.73 -17.72
C ASN A 100 -8.07 -17.08 -18.57
N ARG A 101 -8.04 -15.76 -18.73
CA ARG A 101 -8.96 -15.00 -19.61
C ARG A 101 -8.58 -15.06 -21.08
N ARG A 102 -7.49 -15.72 -21.45
CA ARG A 102 -6.93 -15.81 -22.82
C ARG A 102 -6.61 -14.45 -23.45
N THR A 103 -6.36 -13.42 -22.62
CA THR A 103 -6.01 -12.08 -23.08
C THR A 103 -4.50 -11.88 -23.21
N LEU A 104 -3.71 -12.72 -22.56
CA LEU A 104 -2.24 -12.62 -22.55
C LEU A 104 -1.63 -12.68 -23.96
N SER A 105 -2.13 -13.57 -24.85
CA SER A 105 -1.66 -13.66 -26.22
C SER A 105 -1.92 -12.38 -27.03
N ARG A 106 -3.05 -11.73 -26.79
CA ARG A 106 -3.42 -10.47 -27.42
C ARG A 106 -2.53 -9.31 -26.95
N ILE A 107 -2.21 -9.28 -25.65
CA ILE A 107 -1.30 -8.28 -25.07
C ILE A 107 0.12 -8.48 -25.60
N LEU A 108 0.60 -9.73 -25.67
CA LEU A 108 1.93 -10.06 -26.21
C LEU A 108 2.05 -9.88 -27.72
N ALA A 109 0.94 -9.77 -28.45
CA ALA A 109 0.94 -9.42 -29.87
C ALA A 109 1.17 -7.92 -30.11
N GLN A 110 1.04 -7.08 -29.09
CA GLN A 110 1.36 -5.66 -29.16
C GLN A 110 2.88 -5.44 -29.17
N PRO A 111 3.38 -4.33 -29.72
CA PRO A 111 4.82 -4.04 -29.78
C PRO A 111 5.38 -3.58 -28.43
N ILE A 112 5.05 -4.32 -27.36
CA ILE A 112 5.50 -4.08 -25.99
C ILE A 112 6.45 -5.21 -25.57
N TYR A 113 7.57 -4.86 -24.93
CA TYR A 113 8.48 -5.84 -24.36
C TYR A 113 7.85 -6.50 -23.12
N ARG A 114 8.15 -7.78 -22.93
CA ARG A 114 7.65 -8.54 -21.75
C ARG A 114 8.11 -7.91 -20.43
N ASP A 115 9.35 -7.41 -20.41
CA ASP A 115 9.91 -6.74 -19.25
C ASP A 115 9.17 -5.43 -18.93
N ALA A 116 8.80 -4.68 -19.97
CA ALA A 116 7.98 -3.47 -19.82
C ALA A 116 6.58 -3.78 -19.25
N LEU A 117 5.99 -4.90 -19.66
CA LEU A 117 4.70 -5.35 -19.11
C LEU A 117 4.82 -5.67 -17.61
N LEU A 118 5.81 -6.46 -17.20
CA LEU A 118 6.01 -6.84 -15.81
C LEU A 118 6.38 -5.63 -14.94
N ALA A 119 7.32 -4.79 -15.43
CA ALA A 119 7.68 -3.57 -14.73
C ALA A 119 6.49 -2.63 -14.58
N GLY A 120 5.66 -2.48 -15.61
CA GLY A 120 4.44 -1.67 -15.57
C GLY A 120 3.43 -2.17 -14.54
N LYS A 121 3.21 -3.50 -14.46
CA LYS A 121 2.33 -4.11 -13.45
C LYS A 121 2.87 -3.94 -12.04
N PHE A 122 4.16 -4.13 -11.83
CA PHE A 122 4.79 -3.91 -10.52
C PHE A 122 4.68 -2.44 -10.10
N LEU A 123 4.98 -1.49 -10.99
CA LEU A 123 4.88 -0.06 -10.69
C LEU A 123 3.43 0.38 -10.43
N ALA A 124 2.46 -0.20 -11.12
CA ALA A 124 1.05 0.05 -10.86
C ALA A 124 0.63 -0.42 -9.47
N GLY A 125 0.97 -1.65 -9.10
CA GLY A 125 0.68 -2.18 -7.76
C GLY A 125 1.40 -1.41 -6.66
N LEU A 126 2.68 -1.04 -6.89
CA LEU A 126 3.44 -0.20 -5.97
C LEU A 126 2.82 1.20 -5.83
N GLY A 127 2.36 1.79 -6.93
CA GLY A 127 1.63 3.05 -6.94
C GLY A 127 0.34 2.99 -6.14
N ALA A 128 -0.43 1.92 -6.28
CA ALA A 128 -1.65 1.69 -5.50
C ALA A 128 -1.34 1.59 -3.99
N ILE A 129 -0.32 0.80 -3.60
CA ILE A 129 0.15 0.69 -2.22
C ILE A 129 0.59 2.05 -1.68
N ALA A 130 1.40 2.78 -2.45
CA ALA A 130 1.91 4.09 -2.05
C ALA A 130 0.78 5.11 -1.83
N LEU A 131 -0.20 5.16 -2.72
CA LEU A 131 -1.38 6.03 -2.59
C LEU A 131 -2.20 5.68 -1.35
N SER A 132 -2.51 4.40 -1.15
CA SER A 132 -3.28 3.93 0.01
C SER A 132 -2.56 4.19 1.33
N MET A 133 -1.25 3.89 1.41
CA MET A 133 -0.47 4.13 2.62
C MET A 133 -0.31 5.62 2.91
N THR A 134 -0.13 6.46 1.88
CA THR A 134 -0.05 7.92 2.05
C THR A 134 -1.39 8.49 2.52
N ALA A 135 -2.50 8.07 1.93
CA ALA A 135 -3.83 8.50 2.35
C ALA A 135 -4.11 8.11 3.81
N LEU A 136 -3.76 6.88 4.18
CA LEU A 136 -3.89 6.37 5.53
C LEU A 136 -3.00 7.12 6.53
N TRP A 137 -1.75 7.39 6.17
CA TRP A 137 -0.82 8.18 6.98
C TRP A 137 -1.36 9.60 7.22
N LEU A 138 -1.87 10.27 6.17
CA LEU A 138 -2.50 11.58 6.29
C LEU A 138 -3.73 11.54 7.19
N LEU A 139 -4.54 10.48 7.10
CA LEU A 139 -5.70 10.28 7.97
C LEU A 139 -5.27 10.15 9.43
N VAL A 140 -4.27 9.32 9.74
CA VAL A 140 -3.77 9.12 11.11
C VAL A 140 -3.19 10.41 11.68
N VAL A 141 -2.35 11.09 10.92
CA VAL A 141 -1.75 12.37 11.33
C VAL A 141 -2.84 13.44 11.51
N GLY A 142 -3.77 13.54 10.57
CA GLY A 142 -4.87 14.51 10.62
C GLY A 142 -5.80 14.27 11.82
N LEU A 143 -6.19 13.04 12.07
CA LEU A 143 -6.99 12.69 13.26
C LEU A 143 -6.20 12.92 14.55
N GLY A 144 -4.91 12.60 14.57
CA GLY A 144 -4.03 12.91 15.69
C GLY A 144 -4.03 14.41 16.04
N LEU A 145 -3.87 15.26 15.04
CA LEU A 145 -3.93 16.71 15.22
C LEU A 145 -5.28 17.17 15.78
N VAL A 146 -6.38 16.67 15.23
CA VAL A 146 -7.73 17.07 15.66
C VAL A 146 -8.05 16.59 17.07
N PHE A 147 -7.70 15.36 17.43
CA PHE A 147 -8.09 14.76 18.70
C PHE A 147 -7.12 15.02 19.86
N LEU A 148 -5.82 15.13 19.59
CA LEU A 148 -4.82 15.45 20.62
C LEU A 148 -4.60 16.95 20.78
N GLY A 149 -4.85 17.75 19.74
CA GLY A 149 -4.70 19.21 19.77
C GLY A 149 -3.24 19.68 19.85
N VAL A 150 -2.27 18.77 19.69
CA VAL A 150 -0.84 19.08 19.78
C VAL A 150 -0.19 18.93 18.41
N PRO A 151 0.45 19.98 17.86
CA PRO A 151 1.16 19.86 16.60
C PRO A 151 2.41 18.98 16.77
N PRO A 152 2.68 18.06 15.79
CA PRO A 152 3.85 17.20 15.85
C PRO A 152 5.15 18.00 15.76
N GLY A 153 6.15 17.60 16.49
CA GLY A 153 7.50 18.11 16.37
C GLY A 153 8.16 17.73 15.04
N GLY A 154 9.19 18.49 14.63
CA GLY A 154 9.90 18.19 13.37
C GLY A 154 10.49 16.79 13.33
N GLU A 155 10.99 16.28 14.45
CA GLU A 155 11.52 14.92 14.57
C GLU A 155 10.43 13.86 14.40
N GLU A 156 9.24 14.08 14.96
CA GLU A 156 8.10 13.17 14.79
C GLU A 156 7.65 13.08 13.34
N ILE A 157 7.62 14.21 12.62
CA ILE A 157 7.28 14.24 11.19
C ILE A 157 8.30 13.43 10.39
N VAL A 158 9.59 13.65 10.61
CA VAL A 158 10.65 12.90 9.89
C VAL A 158 10.55 11.40 10.15
N ARG A 159 10.36 11.00 11.42
CA ARG A 159 10.21 9.58 11.79
C ARG A 159 8.94 8.97 11.21
N SER A 160 7.83 9.68 11.21
CA SER A 160 6.56 9.20 10.63
C SER A 160 6.61 9.06 9.10
N ILE A 161 7.32 9.96 8.40
CA ILE A 161 7.60 9.81 6.97
C ILE A 161 8.52 8.61 6.72
N GLY A 162 9.55 8.43 7.55
CA GLY A 162 10.40 7.24 7.50
C GLY A 162 9.60 5.94 7.64
N PHE A 163 8.66 5.91 8.58
CA PHE A 163 7.74 4.78 8.73
C PHE A 163 6.88 4.56 7.46
N LEU A 164 6.31 5.63 6.88
CA LEU A 164 5.55 5.55 5.64
C LEU A 164 6.37 4.91 4.50
N LEU A 165 7.61 5.38 4.30
CA LEU A 165 8.50 4.84 3.28
C LEU A 165 8.82 3.35 3.52
N LEU A 166 9.09 2.96 4.77
CA LEU A 166 9.33 1.57 5.13
C LEU A 166 8.09 0.70 4.90
N ALA A 167 6.89 1.20 5.21
CA ALA A 167 5.63 0.51 4.95
C ALA A 167 5.42 0.26 3.45
N ILE A 168 5.69 1.27 2.60
CA ILE A 168 5.62 1.14 1.13
C ILE A 168 6.65 0.11 0.63
N LEU A 169 7.90 0.17 1.11
CA LEU A 169 8.95 -0.80 0.75
C LEU A 169 8.59 -2.22 1.19
N TYR A 170 8.03 -2.37 2.38
CA TYR A 170 7.54 -3.66 2.88
C TYR A 170 6.45 -4.23 1.96
N GLY A 171 5.50 -3.39 1.55
CA GLY A 171 4.48 -3.75 0.56
C GLY A 171 5.06 -4.11 -0.80
N ALA A 172 6.11 -3.40 -1.26
CA ALA A 172 6.80 -3.69 -2.51
C ALA A 172 7.41 -5.09 -2.54
N VAL A 173 8.01 -5.54 -1.42
CA VAL A 173 8.58 -6.90 -1.29
C VAL A 173 7.48 -7.96 -1.44
N TRP A 174 6.37 -7.82 -0.72
CA TRP A 174 5.24 -8.75 -0.82
C TRP A 174 4.58 -8.73 -2.20
N LEU A 175 4.49 -7.56 -2.83
CA LEU A 175 3.98 -7.41 -4.19
C LEU A 175 4.87 -8.12 -5.20
N ALA A 176 6.19 -7.96 -5.09
CA ALA A 176 7.15 -8.66 -5.95
C ALA A 176 7.03 -10.18 -5.82
N LEU A 177 6.91 -10.68 -4.57
CA LEU A 177 6.69 -12.10 -4.31
C LEU A 177 5.36 -12.59 -4.89
N ALA A 178 4.27 -11.83 -4.74
CA ALA A 178 2.97 -12.19 -5.27
C ALA A 178 2.98 -12.27 -6.81
N ILE A 179 3.60 -11.30 -7.49
CA ILE A 179 3.76 -11.31 -8.95
C ILE A 179 4.64 -12.49 -9.39
N LEU A 180 5.73 -12.77 -8.68
CA LEU A 180 6.61 -13.93 -8.97
C LEU A 180 5.82 -15.23 -8.88
N LEU A 181 5.04 -15.43 -7.81
CA LEU A 181 4.20 -16.60 -7.64
C LEU A 181 3.11 -16.68 -8.73
N SER A 182 2.52 -15.55 -9.13
CA SER A 182 1.56 -15.49 -10.25
C SER A 182 2.16 -15.92 -11.60
N ILE A 183 3.47 -15.81 -11.76
CA ILE A 183 4.18 -16.30 -12.96
C ILE A 183 4.49 -17.79 -12.87
N LEU A 184 4.88 -18.26 -11.68
CA LEU A 184 5.33 -19.64 -11.45
C LEU A 184 4.17 -20.64 -11.41
N PHE A 185 3.06 -20.26 -10.80
CA PHE A 185 1.87 -21.13 -10.65
C PHE A 185 0.83 -20.73 -11.70
N ARG A 186 0.96 -21.33 -12.89
CA ARG A 186 0.02 -21.19 -14.02
C ARG A 186 -1.04 -22.28 -14.02
#